data_a13f98493f631938e1e41ee905c1c787
#
_entry.id   a13f98493f631938e1e41ee905c1c787
#
_cell.length_a   1.000
_cell.length_b   1.000
_cell.length_c   1.000
_cell.angle_alpha   90.00
_cell.angle_beta   90.00
_cell.angle_gamma   90.00
#
_symmetry.space_group_name_H-M   'P 1'
#
loop_
_entity.id
_entity.type
_entity.pdbx_description
1 polymer ?
#
loop_
_entity_poly.entity_id
_entity_poly.type
_entity_poly.pdbx_seq_one_letter_code
_entity_poly.pdbx_strand_id
1 'polypeptide(L)'
;MRRSRTRGHSAGKPYARGLHVVALFEGAKGLLVLVVGFELLSFIHKDIHEAAVRLVEHLHFNPASHYPRIFLDLTERINDARLWSMAVAAAMYSAVRMVEAVGLWLRKAWAEWFAILTGGMYIPVEIFEVARRATWPRVTVLAVNFAVVSYLLFVLIRSRKGAR
;
A
#
# COMPACT_ATOMS: atom_id res chain seq x y z
N MET A 1 -19.90 53.64 -13.92
CA MET A 1 -18.69 52.83 -13.63
C MET A 1 -19.09 51.42 -13.21
N ARG A 2 -19.07 50.48 -14.13
CA ARG A 2 -19.47 49.08 -13.92
C ARG A 2 -18.23 48.24 -13.70
N ARG A 3 -17.95 47.87 -12.47
CA ARG A 3 -16.81 46.97 -12.17
C ARG A 3 -17.12 45.57 -12.64
N SER A 4 -16.42 45.09 -13.65
CA SER A 4 -16.39 43.70 -14.10
C SER A 4 -15.77 42.83 -13.02
N ARG A 5 -16.57 42.01 -12.37
CA ARG A 5 -16.07 40.92 -11.55
C ARG A 5 -15.52 39.86 -12.48
N THR A 6 -14.22 39.79 -12.57
CA THR A 6 -13.48 38.72 -13.19
C THR A 6 -13.76 37.40 -12.50
N ARG A 7 -14.32 36.47 -13.28
CA ARG A 7 -14.50 35.08 -12.91
C ARG A 7 -13.13 34.39 -12.77
N GLY A 8 -12.60 34.36 -11.56
CA GLY A 8 -11.57 33.39 -11.20
C GLY A 8 -12.24 32.29 -10.41
N HIS A 9 -12.15 31.06 -10.85
CA HIS A 9 -12.28 29.80 -10.09
C HIS A 9 -13.04 28.69 -10.81
N SER A 10 -12.39 28.06 -11.77
CA SER A 10 -12.80 26.70 -12.13
C SER A 10 -11.64 25.68 -12.23
N ALA A 11 -10.39 26.13 -12.00
CA ALA A 11 -9.22 25.26 -12.07
C ALA A 11 -9.00 24.36 -10.83
N GLY A 12 -9.71 24.61 -9.71
CA GLY A 12 -9.51 23.88 -8.47
C GLY A 12 -10.27 22.56 -8.32
N LYS A 13 -11.32 22.32 -9.12
CA LYS A 13 -12.19 21.15 -8.94
C LYS A 13 -11.59 19.81 -9.38
N PRO A 14 -10.92 19.68 -10.55
CA PRO A 14 -10.35 18.38 -10.96
C PRO A 14 -9.15 17.97 -10.10
N TYR A 15 -8.36 18.91 -9.64
CA TYR A 15 -7.23 18.71 -8.75
C TYR A 15 -7.64 18.12 -7.38
N ALA A 16 -8.67 18.70 -6.76
CA ALA A 16 -9.16 18.22 -5.48
C ALA A 16 -9.69 16.77 -5.56
N ARG A 17 -10.37 16.42 -6.66
CA ARG A 17 -10.88 15.07 -6.86
C ARG A 17 -9.77 14.04 -6.98
N GLY A 18 -8.72 14.34 -7.72
CA GLY A 18 -7.59 13.43 -7.89
C GLY A 18 -6.85 13.17 -6.58
N LEU A 19 -6.61 14.19 -5.75
CA LEU A 19 -6.03 14.02 -4.41
C LEU A 19 -6.90 13.15 -3.50
N HIS A 20 -8.21 13.30 -3.55
CA HIS A 20 -9.12 12.45 -2.78
C HIS A 20 -9.08 10.99 -3.25
N VAL A 21 -8.96 10.75 -4.56
CA VAL A 21 -8.80 9.38 -5.09
C VAL A 21 -7.50 8.76 -4.60
N VAL A 22 -6.38 9.49 -4.65
CA VAL A 22 -5.11 9.01 -4.10
C VAL A 22 -5.21 8.77 -2.59
N ALA A 23 -5.84 9.70 -1.84
CA ALA A 23 -6.05 9.55 -0.41
C ALA A 23 -6.86 8.28 -0.06
N LEU A 24 -7.93 8.01 -0.81
CA LEU A 24 -8.72 6.78 -0.64
C LEU A 24 -7.91 5.53 -0.95
N PHE A 25 -7.10 5.57 -1.99
CA PHE A 25 -6.23 4.45 -2.36
C PHE A 25 -5.17 4.16 -1.28
N GLU A 26 -4.51 5.21 -0.76
CA GLU A 26 -3.53 5.05 0.33
C GLU A 26 -4.20 4.60 1.63
N GLY A 27 -5.38 5.13 1.95
CA GLY A 27 -6.18 4.69 3.09
C GLY A 27 -6.63 3.23 2.97
N ALA A 28 -7.07 2.81 1.78
CA ALA A 28 -7.46 1.42 1.53
C ALA A 28 -6.28 0.45 1.69
N LYS A 29 -5.07 0.81 1.22
CA LYS A 29 -3.86 0.01 1.46
C LYS A 29 -3.55 -0.11 2.96
N GLY A 30 -3.63 1.00 3.69
CA GLY A 30 -3.42 1.01 5.14
C GLY A 30 -4.45 0.13 5.87
N LEU A 31 -5.71 0.23 5.50
CA LEU A 31 -6.78 -0.60 6.08
C LEU A 31 -6.59 -2.09 5.77
N LEU A 32 -6.25 -2.42 4.54
CA LEU A 32 -5.99 -3.81 4.14
C LEU A 32 -4.86 -4.43 4.96
N VAL A 33 -3.73 -3.71 5.11
CA VAL A 33 -2.59 -4.19 5.90
C VAL A 33 -2.95 -4.29 7.38
N LEU A 34 -3.80 -3.37 7.90
CA LEU A 34 -4.28 -3.44 9.28
C LEU A 34 -5.13 -4.70 9.52
N VAL A 35 -6.04 -5.02 8.60
CA VAL A 35 -6.87 -6.23 8.68
C VAL A 35 -5.99 -7.48 8.65
N VAL A 36 -5.04 -7.57 7.70
CA VAL A 36 -4.09 -8.68 7.64
C VAL A 36 -3.26 -8.78 8.92
N GLY A 37 -2.78 -7.66 9.46
CA GLY A 37 -2.04 -7.62 10.72
C GLY A 37 -2.87 -8.10 11.90
N PHE A 38 -4.16 -7.76 11.94
CA PHE A 38 -5.09 -8.23 12.97
C PHE A 38 -5.35 -9.73 12.85
N GLU A 39 -5.51 -10.24 11.62
CA GLU A 39 -5.65 -11.68 11.38
C GLU A 39 -4.41 -12.47 11.83
N LEU A 40 -3.20 -11.90 11.68
CA LEU A 40 -1.99 -12.54 12.20
C LEU A 40 -2.05 -12.76 13.71
N LEU A 41 -2.68 -11.84 14.47
CA LEU A 41 -2.85 -12.00 15.92
C LEU A 41 -3.76 -13.18 16.28
N SER A 42 -4.69 -13.56 15.39
CA SER A 42 -5.58 -14.70 15.62
C SER A 42 -4.85 -16.04 15.61
N PHE A 43 -3.62 -16.07 15.08
CA PHE A 43 -2.76 -17.26 15.04
C PHE A 43 -1.83 -17.36 16.25
N ILE A 44 -1.76 -16.33 17.09
CA ILE A 44 -0.97 -16.38 18.33
C ILE A 44 -1.50 -17.51 19.23
N HIS A 45 -0.59 -18.30 19.79
CA HIS A 45 -0.88 -19.50 20.60
C HIS A 45 -1.57 -20.64 19.81
N LYS A 46 -1.65 -20.57 18.49
CA LYS A 46 -2.10 -21.67 17.65
C LYS A 46 -0.90 -22.35 17.00
N ASP A 47 -0.98 -23.68 16.92
CA ASP A 47 0.01 -24.43 16.16
C ASP A 47 -0.26 -24.24 14.66
N ILE A 48 0.43 -23.24 14.08
CA ILE A 48 0.31 -22.90 12.65
C ILE A 48 0.81 -24.07 11.81
N HIS A 49 1.82 -24.79 12.28
CA HIS A 49 2.34 -25.94 11.59
C HIS A 49 1.30 -27.06 11.52
N GLU A 50 0.65 -27.37 12.65
CA GLU A 50 -0.43 -28.37 12.69
C GLU A 50 -1.59 -27.96 11.77
N ALA A 51 -2.01 -26.69 11.77
CA ALA A 51 -3.05 -26.20 10.87
C ALA A 51 -2.65 -26.33 9.40
N ALA A 52 -1.38 -26.05 9.07
CA ALA A 52 -0.85 -26.20 7.72
C ALA A 52 -0.78 -27.66 7.28
N VAL A 53 -0.37 -28.58 8.16
CA VAL A 53 -0.37 -30.03 7.89
C VAL A 53 -1.80 -30.51 7.58
N ARG A 54 -2.77 -30.16 8.42
CA ARG A 54 -4.18 -30.50 8.20
C ARG A 54 -4.71 -29.96 6.87
N LEU A 55 -4.31 -28.75 6.49
CA LEU A 55 -4.70 -28.15 5.21
C LEU A 55 -4.12 -28.93 4.02
N VAL A 56 -2.83 -29.28 4.07
CA VAL A 56 -2.15 -30.06 3.03
C VAL A 56 -2.79 -31.44 2.89
N GLU A 57 -3.11 -32.11 4.00
CA GLU A 57 -3.80 -33.39 4.02
C GLU A 57 -5.23 -33.27 3.48
N HIS A 58 -5.97 -32.24 3.88
CA HIS A 58 -7.34 -32.00 3.39
C HIS A 58 -7.39 -31.78 1.88
N LEU A 59 -6.38 -31.12 1.34
CA LEU A 59 -6.23 -30.92 -0.11
C LEU A 59 -5.67 -32.16 -0.84
N HIS A 60 -5.47 -33.27 -0.13
CA HIS A 60 -4.92 -34.53 -0.67
C HIS A 60 -3.53 -34.38 -1.29
N PHE A 61 -2.75 -33.37 -0.88
CA PHE A 61 -1.36 -33.25 -1.28
C PHE A 61 -0.48 -34.13 -0.39
N ASN A 62 0.55 -34.73 -0.99
CA ASN A 62 1.56 -35.45 -0.22
C ASN A 62 2.45 -34.46 0.52
N PRO A 63 2.47 -34.42 1.88
CA PRO A 63 3.30 -33.53 2.68
C PRO A 63 4.81 -33.63 2.37
N ALA A 64 5.27 -34.82 1.94
CA ALA A 64 6.65 -35.08 1.59
C ALA A 64 7.05 -34.58 0.19
N SER A 65 6.10 -34.14 -0.63
CA SER A 65 6.40 -33.59 -1.95
C SER A 65 7.02 -32.18 -1.87
N HIS A 66 7.78 -31.80 -2.91
CA HIS A 66 8.65 -30.63 -2.89
C HIS A 66 7.95 -29.32 -2.48
N TYR A 67 6.78 -29.00 -3.05
CA TYR A 67 6.06 -27.77 -2.76
C TYR A 67 5.38 -27.72 -1.39
N PRO A 68 4.56 -28.73 -0.98
CA PRO A 68 4.00 -28.81 0.36
C PRO A 68 5.05 -28.80 1.45
N ARG A 69 6.18 -29.48 1.26
CA ARG A 69 7.27 -29.49 2.23
C ARG A 69 7.87 -28.10 2.46
N ILE A 70 8.14 -27.32 1.39
CA ILE A 70 8.62 -25.93 1.52
C ILE A 70 7.62 -25.09 2.31
N PHE A 71 6.33 -25.27 2.04
CA PHE A 71 5.27 -24.56 2.76
C PHE A 71 5.26 -24.94 4.26
N LEU A 72 5.37 -26.21 4.60
CA LEU A 72 5.41 -26.68 5.98
C LEU A 72 6.68 -26.22 6.71
N ASP A 73 7.85 -26.29 6.08
CA ASP A 73 9.12 -25.79 6.63
C ASP A 73 9.06 -24.28 6.94
N LEU A 74 8.31 -23.51 6.15
CA LEU A 74 8.07 -22.10 6.42
C LEU A 74 7.20 -21.89 7.66
N THR A 75 6.18 -22.72 7.87
CA THR A 75 5.29 -22.61 9.03
C THR A 75 5.97 -22.99 10.33
N GLU A 76 6.91 -23.94 10.33
CA GLU A 76 7.73 -24.29 11.50
C GLU A 76 8.57 -23.12 12.04
N ARG A 77 8.94 -22.19 11.14
CA ARG A 77 9.75 -21.02 11.51
C ARG A 77 8.95 -19.86 12.08
N ILE A 78 7.63 -19.96 12.03
CA ILE A 78 6.72 -18.94 12.57
C ILE A 78 6.47 -19.24 14.04
N ASN A 79 6.89 -18.33 14.89
CA ASN A 79 6.61 -18.35 16.33
C ASN A 79 5.83 -17.09 16.74
N ASP A 80 5.26 -17.10 17.95
CA ASP A 80 4.47 -15.99 18.48
C ASP A 80 5.23 -14.66 18.44
N ALA A 81 6.54 -14.65 18.72
CA ALA A 81 7.34 -13.43 18.67
C ALA A 81 7.43 -12.83 17.26
N ARG A 82 7.49 -13.67 16.21
CA ARG A 82 7.45 -13.23 14.83
C ARG A 82 6.07 -12.73 14.43
N LEU A 83 5.01 -13.42 14.85
CA LEU A 83 3.63 -12.96 14.61
C LEU A 83 3.40 -11.59 15.24
N TRP A 84 3.82 -11.41 16.50
CA TRP A 84 3.76 -10.12 17.17
C TRP A 84 4.54 -9.03 16.42
N SER A 85 5.78 -9.33 16.02
CA SER A 85 6.60 -8.34 15.29
C SER A 85 5.96 -7.94 13.94
N MET A 86 5.40 -8.90 13.21
CA MET A 86 4.68 -8.65 11.96
C MET A 86 3.41 -7.83 12.19
N ALA A 87 2.62 -8.16 13.22
CA ALA A 87 1.40 -7.42 13.56
C ALA A 87 1.71 -5.97 13.97
N VAL A 88 2.75 -5.75 14.78
CA VAL A 88 3.21 -4.41 15.16
C VAL A 88 3.70 -3.64 13.93
N ALA A 89 4.49 -4.26 13.06
CA ALA A 89 4.95 -3.64 11.82
C ALA A 89 3.76 -3.27 10.91
N ALA A 90 2.77 -4.15 10.78
CA ALA A 90 1.55 -3.89 10.04
C ALA A 90 0.74 -2.73 10.64
N ALA A 91 0.62 -2.66 11.97
CA ALA A 91 -0.06 -1.58 12.66
C ALA A 91 0.66 -0.23 12.45
N MET A 92 1.98 -0.20 12.58
CA MET A 92 2.79 1.00 12.34
C MET A 92 2.69 1.47 10.87
N TYR A 93 2.82 0.55 9.92
CA TYR A 93 2.63 0.86 8.50
C TYR A 93 1.24 1.44 8.24
N SER A 94 0.20 0.81 8.77
CA SER A 94 -1.19 1.25 8.61
C SER A 94 -1.41 2.63 9.22
N ALA A 95 -0.85 2.91 10.41
CA ALA A 95 -0.94 4.22 11.04
C ALA A 95 -0.31 5.31 10.15
N VAL A 96 0.89 5.06 9.62
CA VAL A 96 1.56 5.99 8.69
C VAL A 96 0.70 6.23 7.44
N ARG A 97 0.16 5.18 6.84
CA ARG A 97 -0.71 5.29 5.65
C ARG A 97 -2.01 6.03 5.93
N MET A 98 -2.60 5.85 7.11
CA MET A 98 -3.80 6.59 7.51
C MET A 98 -3.51 8.08 7.71
N VAL A 99 -2.40 8.43 8.36
CA VAL A 99 -1.97 9.83 8.52
C VAL A 99 -1.71 10.47 7.15
N GLU A 100 -1.04 9.76 6.25
CA GLU A 100 -0.82 10.18 4.86
C GLU A 100 -2.14 10.41 4.11
N ALA A 101 -3.06 9.45 4.17
CA ALA A 101 -4.37 9.54 3.53
C ALA A 101 -5.18 10.74 4.04
N VAL A 102 -5.21 10.97 5.36
CA VAL A 102 -5.85 12.15 5.96
C VAL A 102 -5.16 13.44 5.51
N GLY A 103 -3.84 13.47 5.48
CA GLY A 103 -3.07 14.62 5.02
C GLY A 103 -3.37 14.96 3.55
N LEU A 104 -3.44 13.98 2.68
CA LEU A 104 -3.83 14.13 1.26
C LEU A 104 -5.28 14.58 1.12
N TRP A 105 -6.18 14.01 1.92
CA TRP A 105 -7.60 14.43 1.96
C TRP A 105 -7.75 15.90 2.33
N LEU A 106 -7.00 16.33 3.34
CA LEU A 106 -6.95 17.73 3.79
C LEU A 106 -6.05 18.62 2.90
N ARG A 107 -5.52 18.08 1.80
CA ARG A 107 -4.68 18.79 0.82
C ARG A 107 -3.47 19.48 1.47
N LYS A 108 -2.83 18.80 2.43
CA LYS A 108 -1.62 19.31 3.07
C LYS A 108 -0.38 19.06 2.20
N ALA A 109 0.39 20.08 1.95
CA ALA A 109 1.59 20.00 1.09
C ALA A 109 2.62 18.97 1.58
N TRP A 110 2.74 18.77 2.92
CA TRP A 110 3.64 17.76 3.47
C TRP A 110 3.22 16.34 3.07
N ALA A 111 1.90 16.08 3.00
CA ALA A 111 1.39 14.75 2.64
C ALA A 111 1.62 14.43 1.15
N GLU A 112 1.52 15.45 0.27
CA GLU A 112 1.86 15.30 -1.14
C GLU A 112 3.35 14.94 -1.32
N TRP A 113 4.25 15.62 -0.61
CA TRP A 113 5.67 15.29 -0.62
C TRP A 113 5.98 13.92 -0.04
N PHE A 114 5.33 13.58 1.07
CA PHE A 114 5.51 12.30 1.73
C PHE A 114 5.05 11.14 0.82
N ALA A 115 3.90 11.28 0.17
CA ALA A 115 3.38 10.29 -0.78
C ALA A 115 4.29 10.11 -2.00
N ILE A 116 4.87 11.20 -2.53
CA ILE A 116 5.85 11.13 -3.63
C ILE A 116 7.11 10.39 -3.18
N LEU A 117 7.62 10.69 -1.99
CA LEU A 117 8.82 10.05 -1.46
C LEU A 117 8.60 8.55 -1.20
N THR A 118 7.55 8.21 -0.49
CA THR A 118 7.25 6.81 -0.14
C THR A 118 6.91 5.98 -1.39
N GLY A 119 6.05 6.49 -2.27
CA GLY A 119 5.73 5.84 -3.54
C GLY A 119 6.95 5.73 -4.46
N GLY A 120 7.76 6.80 -4.55
CA GLY A 120 8.97 6.83 -5.36
C GLY A 120 10.05 5.85 -4.91
N MET A 121 10.17 5.59 -3.60
CA MET A 121 11.12 4.60 -3.07
C MET A 121 10.78 3.16 -3.49
N TYR A 122 9.51 2.86 -3.72
CA TYR A 122 9.10 1.52 -4.15
C TYR A 122 9.33 1.26 -5.63
N ILE A 123 9.32 2.29 -6.48
CA ILE A 123 9.47 2.16 -7.94
C ILE A 123 10.74 1.40 -8.35
N PRO A 124 11.96 1.70 -7.82
CA PRO A 124 13.15 0.94 -8.17
C PRO A 124 13.06 -0.55 -7.82
N VAL A 125 12.47 -0.86 -6.66
CA VAL A 125 12.28 -2.25 -6.19
C VAL A 125 11.30 -2.97 -7.10
N GLU A 126 10.18 -2.34 -7.44
CA GLU A 126 9.15 -2.88 -8.33
C GLU A 126 9.67 -3.11 -9.75
N ILE A 127 10.49 -2.18 -10.28
CA ILE A 127 11.16 -2.35 -11.58
C ILE A 127 12.07 -3.60 -11.53
N PHE A 128 12.85 -3.75 -10.47
CA PHE A 128 13.74 -4.89 -10.32
C PHE A 128 12.98 -6.22 -10.22
N GLU A 129 11.86 -6.25 -9.49
CA GLU A 129 11.01 -7.43 -9.38
C GLU A 129 10.33 -7.80 -10.71
N VAL A 130 9.85 -6.81 -11.46
CA VAL A 130 9.28 -7.01 -12.80
C VAL A 130 10.35 -7.49 -13.79
N ALA A 131 11.57 -6.94 -13.72
CA ALA A 131 12.69 -7.37 -14.56
C ALA A 131 13.10 -8.82 -14.30
N ARG A 132 13.01 -9.28 -13.04
CA ARG A 132 13.31 -10.68 -12.68
C ARG A 132 12.22 -11.67 -13.10
N ARG A 133 10.97 -11.31 -12.88
CA ARG A 133 9.79 -12.13 -13.25
C ARG A 133 8.60 -11.21 -13.51
N ALA A 134 8.33 -10.92 -14.76
CA ALA A 134 7.14 -10.19 -15.17
C ALA A 134 5.89 -11.05 -14.93
N THR A 135 5.11 -10.68 -13.90
CA THR A 135 3.79 -11.26 -13.64
C THR A 135 2.74 -10.16 -13.67
N TRP A 136 1.52 -10.49 -14.08
CA TRP A 136 0.42 -9.52 -14.14
C TRP A 136 0.27 -8.67 -12.87
N PRO A 137 0.24 -9.25 -11.64
CA PRO A 137 0.10 -8.47 -10.42
C PRO A 137 1.26 -7.47 -10.23
N ARG A 138 2.51 -7.87 -10.49
CA ARG A 138 3.68 -7.00 -10.33
C ARG A 138 3.67 -5.83 -11.30
N VAL A 139 3.33 -6.10 -12.57
CA VAL A 139 3.21 -5.03 -13.58
C VAL A 139 2.10 -4.06 -13.21
N THR A 140 0.97 -4.56 -12.71
CA THR A 140 -0.15 -3.73 -12.27
C THR A 140 0.24 -2.84 -11.08
N VAL A 141 0.92 -3.38 -10.07
CA VAL A 141 1.37 -2.61 -8.90
C VAL A 141 2.35 -1.52 -9.32
N LEU A 142 3.35 -1.84 -10.14
CA LEU A 142 4.30 -0.85 -10.69
C LEU A 142 3.56 0.25 -11.48
N ALA A 143 2.64 -0.12 -12.36
CA ALA A 143 1.90 0.84 -13.18
C ALA A 143 1.05 1.79 -12.31
N VAL A 144 0.37 1.26 -11.29
CA VAL A 144 -0.45 2.06 -10.37
C VAL A 144 0.43 2.99 -9.53
N ASN A 145 1.52 2.50 -8.94
CA ASN A 145 2.44 3.33 -8.17
C ASN A 145 3.06 4.44 -9.02
N PHE A 146 3.52 4.10 -10.23
CA PHE A 146 4.07 5.07 -11.15
C PHE A 146 3.05 6.15 -11.54
N ALA A 147 1.80 5.76 -11.81
CA ALA A 147 0.71 6.68 -12.13
C ALA A 147 0.42 7.62 -10.96
N VAL A 148 0.35 7.11 -9.73
CA VAL A 148 0.10 7.90 -8.51
C VAL A 148 1.23 8.91 -8.28
N VAL A 149 2.49 8.46 -8.31
CA VAL A 149 3.65 9.33 -8.10
C VAL A 149 3.75 10.41 -9.17
N SER A 150 3.55 10.05 -10.44
CA SER A 150 3.56 11.00 -11.57
C SER A 150 2.44 12.03 -11.45
N TYR A 151 1.24 11.59 -11.06
CA TYR A 151 0.10 12.47 -10.83
C TYR A 151 0.38 13.47 -9.69
N LEU A 152 0.87 13.01 -8.54
CA LEU A 152 1.20 13.87 -7.41
C LEU A 152 2.30 14.86 -7.75
N LEU A 153 3.33 14.44 -8.47
CA LEU A 153 4.41 15.31 -8.94
C LEU A 153 3.89 16.39 -9.89
N PHE A 154 3.04 16.01 -10.85
CA PHE A 154 2.41 16.97 -11.77
C PHE A 154 1.58 18.00 -11.02
N VAL A 155 0.81 17.55 -10.06
CA VAL A 155 -0.02 18.39 -9.20
C VAL A 155 0.82 19.40 -8.42
N LEU A 156 1.88 18.92 -7.76
CA LEU A 156 2.79 19.74 -6.95
C LEU A 156 3.49 20.82 -7.79
N ILE A 157 3.97 20.47 -8.98
CA ILE A 157 4.61 21.41 -9.89
C ILE A 157 3.62 22.49 -10.36
N ARG A 158 2.39 22.09 -10.67
CA ARG A 158 1.36 23.02 -11.15
C ARG A 158 0.87 23.96 -10.05
N SER A 159 0.74 23.48 -8.82
CA SER A 159 0.34 24.33 -7.69
C SER A 159 1.37 25.43 -7.39
N ARG A 160 2.65 25.12 -7.53
CA ARG A 160 3.74 26.10 -7.34
C ARG A 160 3.84 27.14 -8.45
N LYS A 161 3.51 26.77 -9.69
CA LYS A 161 3.50 27.74 -10.82
C LYS A 161 2.35 28.73 -10.75
N GLY A 162 1.24 28.38 -10.11
CA GLY A 162 0.09 29.28 -9.91
C GLY A 162 0.23 30.23 -8.71
N ALA A 163 1.25 30.05 -7.86
CA ALA A 163 1.51 30.87 -6.68
C ALA A 163 2.62 31.94 -6.91
N ARG A 164 3.19 32.00 -8.11
CA ARG A 164 4.08 33.06 -8.59
C ARG A 164 3.32 33.95 -9.58
#